data_fb55ae4772d7f109b15f560ab0bf72a1
#
_entry.id   fb55ae4772d7f109b15f560ab0bf72a1
#
_cell.length_a   1.000
_cell.length_b   1.000
_cell.length_c   1.000
_cell.angle_alpha   90.00
_cell.angle_beta   90.00
_cell.angle_gamma   90.00
#
_symmetry.space_group_name_H-M   'P 1'
#
loop_
_entity.id
_entity.type
_entity.pdbx_description
1 polymer ?
#
loop_
_entity_poly.entity_id
_entity_poly.type
_entity_poly.pdbx_seq_one_letter_code
_entity_poly.pdbx_strand_id
1 'polypeptide(L)'
;MEGIVTVMKSGGQYQVVIGNHVEAVYKDVVEIIGLDDSSTSSETKKSGNILDKGIDIISGIFQPVLGIMAACGMLKGFNALFVAMGLYSDVSGGYMVINAAGDALFTFLPLFLGYTSAKKFGLKPMLGLALGAAVCYPAIQGSSISAGADVMYTLFKGTMFASPVYIDFFGLPIVSIDYTGTVVPIIFIVYFASRCEKLFNKCVPNLVKFSLCQCLHY
;
A
#
# COMPACT_ATOMS: atom_id res chain seq x y z
N MET A 1 -27.49 16.16 -31.15
CA MET A 1 -26.46 15.41 -30.42
C MET A 1 -27.12 14.92 -29.12
N GLU A 2 -27.72 13.77 -29.19
CA GLU A 2 -28.36 13.12 -28.03
C GLU A 2 -27.26 12.51 -27.15
N GLY A 3 -27.25 12.86 -25.86
CA GLY A 3 -26.34 12.29 -24.86
C GLY A 3 -25.30 13.23 -24.24
N ILE A 4 -25.09 14.43 -24.79
CA ILE A 4 -24.21 15.43 -24.19
C ILE A 4 -25.05 16.39 -23.34
N VAL A 5 -24.75 16.46 -22.04
CA VAL A 5 -25.49 17.31 -21.09
C VAL A 5 -24.99 18.75 -21.17
N THR A 6 -23.66 18.95 -21.19
CA THR A 6 -23.06 20.27 -21.33
C THR A 6 -21.59 20.18 -21.73
N VAL A 7 -21.07 21.25 -22.31
CA VAL A 7 -19.64 21.42 -22.60
C VAL A 7 -19.14 22.62 -21.85
N MET A 8 -18.16 22.43 -20.96
CA MET A 8 -17.56 23.49 -20.16
C MET A 8 -16.12 23.73 -20.64
N LYS A 9 -15.76 25.01 -20.72
CA LYS A 9 -14.40 25.44 -21.04
C LYS A 9 -13.77 25.99 -19.76
N SER A 10 -12.79 25.28 -19.21
CA SER A 10 -12.09 25.68 -17.98
C SER A 10 -10.60 25.40 -18.11
N GLY A 11 -9.77 26.38 -17.77
CA GLY A 11 -8.32 26.20 -17.70
C GLY A 11 -7.62 25.80 -19.02
N GLY A 12 -8.20 26.14 -20.18
CA GLY A 12 -7.65 25.76 -21.49
C GLY A 12 -8.03 24.36 -21.95
N GLN A 13 -8.88 23.65 -21.21
CA GLN A 13 -9.42 22.34 -21.57
C GLN A 13 -10.91 22.44 -21.86
N TYR A 14 -11.38 21.59 -22.81
CA TYR A 14 -12.80 21.39 -23.07
C TYR A 14 -13.26 20.14 -22.29
N GLN A 15 -14.15 20.33 -21.34
CA GLN A 15 -14.77 19.23 -20.59
C GLN A 15 -16.19 19.01 -21.12
N VAL A 16 -16.44 17.81 -21.63
CA VAL A 16 -17.75 17.38 -22.10
C VAL A 16 -18.39 16.55 -21.00
N VAL A 17 -19.49 17.05 -20.47
CA VAL A 17 -20.27 16.34 -19.45
C VAL A 17 -21.27 15.43 -20.17
N ILE A 18 -21.08 14.13 -20.04
CA ILE A 18 -21.93 13.09 -20.61
C ILE A 18 -22.66 12.43 -19.42
N GLY A 19 -23.94 12.15 -19.58
CA GLY A 19 -24.74 11.48 -18.57
C GLY A 19 -24.33 10.02 -18.35
N ASN A 20 -25.27 9.15 -17.95
CA ASN A 20 -25.02 7.76 -17.59
C ASN A 20 -24.45 6.85 -18.71
N HIS A 21 -24.27 7.36 -19.92
CA HIS A 21 -23.73 6.64 -21.09
C HIS A 21 -22.24 6.89 -21.34
N VAL A 22 -21.51 7.40 -20.36
CA VAL A 22 -20.07 7.73 -20.48
C VAL A 22 -19.23 6.56 -20.99
N GLU A 23 -19.47 5.33 -20.52
CA GLU A 23 -18.72 4.15 -20.94
C GLU A 23 -18.89 3.81 -22.43
N ALA A 24 -20.11 3.93 -22.94
CA ALA A 24 -20.39 3.66 -24.35
C ALA A 24 -19.72 4.70 -25.25
N VAL A 25 -19.91 5.98 -24.93
CA VAL A 25 -19.31 7.09 -25.68
C VAL A 25 -17.78 7.06 -25.59
N TYR A 26 -17.22 6.66 -24.48
CA TYR A 26 -15.76 6.50 -24.32
C TYR A 26 -15.20 5.44 -25.25
N LYS A 27 -15.85 4.27 -25.36
CA LYS A 27 -15.44 3.20 -26.29
C LYS A 27 -15.48 3.66 -27.74
N ASP A 28 -16.56 4.31 -28.14
CA ASP A 28 -16.72 4.82 -29.50
C ASP A 28 -15.65 5.90 -29.83
N VAL A 29 -15.34 6.78 -28.89
CA VAL A 29 -14.31 7.82 -29.05
C VAL A 29 -12.92 7.21 -29.13
N VAL A 30 -12.59 6.21 -28.30
CA VAL A 30 -11.31 5.50 -28.32
C VAL A 30 -11.10 4.78 -29.64
N GLU A 31 -12.15 4.14 -30.17
CA GLU A 31 -12.12 3.46 -31.47
C GLU A 31 -11.91 4.44 -32.63
N ILE A 32 -12.56 5.60 -32.61
CA ILE A 32 -12.44 6.65 -33.65
C ILE A 32 -11.05 7.31 -33.62
N ILE A 33 -10.46 7.51 -32.44
CA ILE A 33 -9.16 8.19 -32.28
C ILE A 33 -8.00 7.20 -32.43
N GLY A 34 -8.25 5.89 -32.41
CA GLY A 34 -7.23 4.85 -32.55
C GLY A 34 -6.29 4.77 -31.32
N LEU A 35 -6.81 5.09 -30.15
CA LEU A 35 -6.10 4.92 -28.88
C LEU A 35 -6.33 3.47 -28.42
N ASP A 36 -5.34 2.61 -28.58
CA ASP A 36 -5.36 1.27 -28.01
C ASP A 36 -5.55 1.32 -26.49
N ASP A 37 -6.30 0.37 -25.94
CA ASP A 37 -6.71 0.22 -24.52
C ASP A 37 -5.57 0.08 -23.51
N SER A 38 -4.33 0.39 -23.90
CA SER A 38 -3.11 0.30 -23.06
C SER A 38 -2.69 1.62 -22.40
N SER A 39 -3.46 2.70 -22.53
CA SER A 39 -3.05 4.01 -22.03
C SER A 39 -4.14 4.76 -21.26
N THR A 40 -4.79 4.10 -20.28
CA THR A 40 -5.58 4.80 -19.27
C THR A 40 -4.70 5.11 -18.04
N SER A 41 -3.60 5.78 -18.27
CA SER A 41 -2.93 6.62 -17.29
C SER A 41 -2.52 7.88 -18.04
N SER A 42 -3.27 8.96 -17.84
CA SER A 42 -2.89 10.30 -18.29
C SER A 42 -1.54 10.67 -17.69
N GLU A 43 -0.47 10.18 -18.31
CA GLU A 43 0.87 10.72 -18.13
C GLU A 43 0.89 12.09 -18.82
N THR A 44 0.57 13.11 -18.05
CA THR A 44 1.13 14.43 -18.30
C THR A 44 2.64 14.29 -18.14
N LYS A 45 3.37 14.04 -19.25
CA LYS A 45 4.81 14.20 -19.31
C LYS A 45 5.13 15.68 -19.10
N LYS A 46 5.08 16.12 -17.85
CA LYS A 46 5.80 17.28 -17.38
C LYS A 46 7.14 16.76 -16.87
N SER A 47 8.22 17.30 -17.41
CA SER A 47 9.56 17.26 -16.83
C SER A 47 9.42 17.69 -15.36
N GLY A 48 9.09 16.74 -14.51
CA GLY A 48 8.69 17.01 -13.14
C GLY A 48 9.90 17.04 -12.23
N ASN A 49 9.87 17.94 -11.30
CA ASN A 49 10.74 18.00 -10.13
C ASN A 49 10.75 16.63 -9.41
N ILE A 50 11.77 16.36 -8.60
CA ILE A 50 11.91 15.12 -7.80
C ILE A 50 10.64 14.84 -6.99
N LEU A 51 9.93 15.90 -6.58
CA LEU A 51 8.65 15.84 -5.86
C LEU A 51 7.53 15.21 -6.71
N ASP A 52 7.40 15.59 -7.98
CA ASP A 52 6.37 15.05 -8.87
C ASP A 52 6.56 13.53 -9.09
N LYS A 53 7.81 13.10 -9.22
CA LYS A 53 8.14 11.66 -9.30
C LYS A 53 7.81 10.93 -8.01
N GLY A 54 8.05 11.56 -6.85
CA GLY A 54 7.69 11.00 -5.55
C GLY A 54 6.18 10.81 -5.40
N ILE A 55 5.41 11.83 -5.78
CA ILE A 55 3.93 11.80 -5.76
C ILE A 55 3.40 10.71 -6.70
N ASP A 56 3.96 10.59 -7.90
CA ASP A 56 3.56 9.55 -8.87
C ASP A 56 3.84 8.13 -8.36
N ILE A 57 4.98 7.93 -7.69
CA ILE A 57 5.31 6.64 -7.08
C ILE A 57 4.30 6.30 -5.98
N ILE A 58 4.06 7.23 -5.05
CA ILE A 58 3.14 7.02 -3.93
C ILE A 58 1.72 6.78 -4.46
N SER A 59 1.24 7.62 -5.36
CA SER A 59 -0.09 7.46 -5.97
C SER A 59 -0.26 6.10 -6.64
N GLY A 60 0.73 5.67 -7.43
CA GLY A 60 0.69 4.37 -8.11
C GLY A 60 0.72 3.17 -7.15
N ILE A 61 1.33 3.32 -5.96
CA ILE A 61 1.32 2.29 -4.92
C ILE A 61 -0.05 2.20 -4.23
N PHE A 62 -0.68 3.35 -3.95
CA PHE A 62 -1.94 3.41 -3.21
C PHE A 62 -3.17 3.16 -4.07
N GLN A 63 -3.16 3.59 -5.34
CA GLN A 63 -4.31 3.53 -6.23
C GLN A 63 -5.05 2.18 -6.23
N PRO A 64 -4.39 1.02 -6.34
CA PRO A 64 -5.08 -0.26 -6.33
C PRO A 64 -5.67 -0.64 -4.96
N VAL A 65 -5.19 -0.03 -3.88
CA VAL A 65 -5.63 -0.34 -2.50
C VAL A 65 -6.77 0.58 -2.05
N LEU A 66 -6.87 1.79 -2.61
CA LEU A 66 -7.86 2.80 -2.20
C LEU A 66 -9.30 2.30 -2.29
N GLY A 67 -9.67 1.58 -3.34
CA GLY A 67 -11.03 1.06 -3.50
C GLY A 67 -11.42 0.08 -2.38
N ILE A 68 -10.50 -0.81 -2.01
CA ILE A 68 -10.72 -1.78 -0.93
C ILE A 68 -10.73 -1.08 0.42
N MET A 69 -9.87 -0.07 0.62
CA MET A 69 -9.87 0.76 1.84
C MET A 69 -11.22 1.47 2.03
N ALA A 70 -11.77 2.04 0.96
CA ALA A 70 -13.09 2.68 1.00
C ALA A 70 -14.19 1.68 1.37
N ALA A 71 -14.19 0.48 0.78
CA ALA A 71 -15.15 -0.57 1.11
C ALA A 71 -15.05 -1.02 2.58
N CYS A 72 -13.84 -1.23 3.10
CA CYS A 72 -13.62 -1.58 4.51
C CYS A 72 -14.07 -0.44 5.45
N GLY A 73 -13.81 0.82 5.07
CA GLY A 73 -14.27 1.99 5.81
C GLY A 73 -15.80 2.08 5.86
N MET A 74 -16.48 1.83 4.75
CA MET A 74 -17.94 1.77 4.70
C MET A 74 -18.49 0.64 5.58
N LEU A 75 -17.86 -0.55 5.53
CA LEU A 75 -18.28 -1.68 6.39
C LEU A 75 -18.21 -1.32 7.87
N LYS A 76 -17.14 -0.66 8.31
CA LYS A 76 -17.02 -0.16 9.69
C LYS A 76 -18.06 0.91 10.00
N GLY A 77 -18.32 1.83 9.08
CA GLY A 77 -19.33 2.88 9.23
C GLY A 77 -20.73 2.31 9.41
N PHE A 78 -21.11 1.32 8.60
CA PHE A 78 -22.40 0.63 8.75
C PHE A 78 -22.47 -0.15 10.05
N ASN A 79 -21.38 -0.80 10.45
CA ASN A 79 -21.34 -1.54 11.72
C ASN A 79 -21.58 -0.60 12.92
N ALA A 80 -20.93 0.56 12.93
CA ALA A 80 -21.15 1.59 13.96
C ALA A 80 -22.59 2.16 13.93
N LEU A 81 -23.14 2.37 12.73
CA LEU A 81 -24.53 2.83 12.56
C LEU A 81 -25.53 1.84 13.15
N PHE A 82 -25.35 0.54 12.92
CA PHE A 82 -26.23 -0.49 13.43
C PHE A 82 -26.20 -0.59 14.97
N VAL A 83 -25.04 -0.37 15.59
CA VAL A 83 -24.94 -0.22 17.04
C VAL A 83 -25.70 1.01 17.52
N ALA A 84 -25.52 2.14 16.85
CA ALA A 84 -26.23 3.40 17.21
C ALA A 84 -27.75 3.29 17.05
N MET A 85 -28.24 2.48 16.11
CA MET A 85 -29.66 2.18 15.92
C MET A 85 -30.20 1.14 16.92
N GLY A 86 -29.35 0.56 17.76
CA GLY A 86 -29.74 -0.45 18.74
C GLY A 86 -30.07 -1.83 18.19
N LEU A 87 -29.63 -2.14 16.95
CA LEU A 87 -29.85 -3.44 16.34
C LEU A 87 -29.06 -4.55 17.04
N TYR A 88 -27.87 -4.24 17.52
CA TYR A 88 -27.02 -5.09 18.34
C TYR A 88 -26.04 -4.25 19.18
N SER A 89 -25.47 -4.88 20.19
CA SER A 89 -24.48 -4.25 21.07
C SER A 89 -23.07 -4.36 20.48
N ASP A 90 -22.20 -3.42 20.84
CA ASP A 90 -20.75 -3.40 20.52
C ASP A 90 -19.97 -4.60 21.09
N VAL A 91 -20.53 -5.29 22.11
CA VAL A 91 -19.98 -6.54 22.65
C VAL A 91 -20.55 -7.80 21.98
N SER A 92 -21.46 -7.66 21.02
CA SER A 92 -22.05 -8.79 20.31
C SER A 92 -21.04 -9.46 19.37
N GLY A 93 -21.10 -10.79 19.22
CA GLY A 93 -20.23 -11.54 18.31
C GLY A 93 -20.38 -11.07 16.86
N GLY A 94 -21.58 -10.67 16.44
CA GLY A 94 -21.82 -10.11 15.11
C GLY A 94 -21.03 -8.81 14.88
N TYR A 95 -21.09 -7.89 15.85
CA TYR A 95 -20.30 -6.66 15.79
C TYR A 95 -18.80 -6.94 15.70
N MET A 96 -18.29 -7.84 16.54
CA MET A 96 -16.85 -8.16 16.59
C MET A 96 -16.33 -8.71 15.26
N VAL A 97 -17.09 -9.61 14.63
CA VAL A 97 -16.69 -10.21 13.32
C VAL A 97 -16.70 -9.17 12.21
N ILE A 98 -17.77 -8.37 12.12
CA ILE A 98 -17.86 -7.32 11.08
C ILE A 98 -16.79 -6.25 11.30
N ASN A 99 -16.54 -5.85 12.54
CA ASN A 99 -15.51 -4.89 12.88
C ASN A 99 -14.11 -5.42 12.51
N ALA A 100 -13.82 -6.68 12.83
CA ALA A 100 -12.55 -7.32 12.47
C ALA A 100 -12.36 -7.40 10.96
N ALA A 101 -13.41 -7.71 10.19
CA ALA A 101 -13.36 -7.72 8.73
C ALA A 101 -13.05 -6.33 8.16
N GLY A 102 -13.66 -5.28 8.72
CA GLY A 102 -13.39 -3.89 8.34
C GLY A 102 -11.99 -3.40 8.75
N ASP A 103 -11.46 -3.90 9.88
CA ASP A 103 -10.14 -3.54 10.39
C ASP A 103 -8.99 -4.33 9.73
N ALA A 104 -9.26 -5.51 9.22
CA ALA A 104 -8.23 -6.41 8.70
C ALA A 104 -7.33 -5.74 7.66
N LEU A 105 -7.91 -4.99 6.72
CA LEU A 105 -7.13 -4.30 5.71
C LEU A 105 -6.20 -3.24 6.30
N PHE A 106 -6.71 -2.46 7.25
CA PHE A 106 -5.92 -1.39 7.89
C PHE A 106 -4.81 -1.96 8.76
N THR A 107 -5.07 -3.03 9.49
CA THR A 107 -4.08 -3.72 10.32
C THR A 107 -2.97 -4.34 9.45
N PHE A 108 -3.34 -5.01 8.36
CA PHE A 108 -2.41 -5.64 7.44
C PHE A 108 -2.04 -4.77 6.23
N LEU A 109 -2.20 -3.46 6.35
CA LEU A 109 -1.88 -2.51 5.28
C LEU A 109 -0.46 -2.68 4.71
N PRO A 110 0.59 -2.93 5.53
CA PRO A 110 1.94 -3.18 5.01
C PRO A 110 2.02 -4.36 4.05
N LEU A 111 1.17 -5.39 4.21
CA LEU A 111 1.12 -6.53 3.32
C LEU A 111 0.66 -6.15 1.91
N PHE A 112 -0.44 -5.38 1.83
CA PHE A 112 -0.99 -4.91 0.54
C PHE A 112 -0.06 -3.90 -0.13
N LEU A 113 0.47 -2.96 0.65
CA LEU A 113 1.43 -1.98 0.14
C LEU A 113 2.77 -2.62 -0.26
N GLY A 114 3.20 -3.68 0.42
CA GLY A 114 4.36 -4.47 0.04
C GLY A 114 4.20 -5.06 -1.36
N TYR A 115 3.03 -5.64 -1.65
CA TYR A 115 2.70 -6.19 -2.96
C TYR A 115 2.66 -5.12 -4.07
N THR A 116 1.96 -4.01 -3.83
CA THR A 116 1.83 -2.93 -4.82
C THR A 116 3.13 -2.17 -5.05
N SER A 117 3.91 -1.92 -3.97
CA SER A 117 5.23 -1.31 -4.05
C SER A 117 6.21 -2.19 -4.83
N ALA A 118 6.17 -3.52 -4.64
CA ALA A 118 7.00 -4.45 -5.39
C ALA A 118 6.75 -4.33 -6.89
N LYS A 119 5.49 -4.26 -7.31
CA LYS A 119 5.12 -4.01 -8.72
C LYS A 119 5.68 -2.68 -9.24
N LYS A 120 5.57 -1.60 -8.46
CA LYS A 120 6.05 -0.27 -8.87
C LYS A 120 7.58 -0.20 -8.96
N PHE A 121 8.31 -0.88 -8.07
CA PHE A 121 9.78 -0.89 -8.05
C PHE A 121 10.42 -2.00 -8.89
N GLY A 122 9.61 -2.88 -9.51
CA GLY A 122 10.08 -3.97 -10.35
C GLY A 122 10.68 -5.15 -9.56
N LEU A 123 10.26 -5.32 -8.31
CA LEU A 123 10.52 -6.49 -7.49
C LEU A 123 9.42 -7.55 -7.74
N LYS A 124 9.70 -8.84 -7.52
CA LYS A 124 8.66 -9.88 -7.59
C LYS A 124 7.54 -9.57 -6.58
N PRO A 125 6.25 -9.49 -7.00
CA PRO A 125 5.17 -9.08 -6.11
C PRO A 125 5.00 -9.96 -4.87
N MET A 126 5.24 -11.27 -5.01
CA MET A 126 5.19 -12.21 -3.89
C MET A 126 6.28 -11.97 -2.85
N LEU A 127 7.46 -11.50 -3.28
CA LEU A 127 8.53 -11.12 -2.35
C LEU A 127 8.14 -9.87 -1.55
N GLY A 128 7.52 -8.88 -2.22
CA GLY A 128 6.98 -7.70 -1.54
C GLY A 128 5.89 -8.04 -0.51
N LEU A 129 5.02 -8.98 -0.85
CA LEU A 129 4.01 -9.52 0.07
C LEU A 129 4.66 -10.20 1.27
N ALA A 130 5.68 -11.04 1.04
CA ALA A 130 6.42 -11.72 2.11
C ALA A 130 7.13 -10.73 3.05
N LEU A 131 7.71 -9.65 2.51
CA LEU A 131 8.31 -8.57 3.31
C LEU A 131 7.24 -7.84 4.14
N GLY A 132 6.07 -7.56 3.56
CA GLY A 132 4.92 -6.99 4.28
C GLY A 132 4.43 -7.89 5.41
N ALA A 133 4.35 -9.21 5.17
CA ALA A 133 3.98 -10.18 6.19
C ALA A 133 5.02 -10.25 7.32
N ALA A 134 6.31 -10.20 6.99
CA ALA A 134 7.38 -10.16 7.99
C ALA A 134 7.27 -8.91 8.89
N VAL A 135 6.96 -7.75 8.30
CA VAL A 135 6.77 -6.51 9.06
C VAL A 135 5.54 -6.57 9.98
N CYS A 136 4.47 -7.27 9.57
CA CYS A 136 3.27 -7.46 10.39
C CYS A 136 3.38 -8.63 11.39
N TYR A 137 4.53 -9.33 11.44
CA TYR A 137 4.65 -10.51 12.30
C TYR A 137 4.54 -10.15 13.79
N PRO A 138 3.64 -10.79 14.55
CA PRO A 138 3.32 -10.37 15.92
C PRO A 138 4.52 -10.30 16.87
N ALA A 139 5.47 -11.23 16.76
CA ALA A 139 6.61 -11.28 17.67
C ALA A 139 7.59 -10.11 17.53
N ILE A 140 7.57 -9.36 16.40
CA ILE A 140 8.43 -8.19 16.19
C ILE A 140 7.69 -6.85 16.39
N GLN A 141 6.41 -6.90 16.77
CA GLN A 141 5.66 -5.68 17.10
C GLN A 141 6.16 -5.12 18.45
N GLY A 142 6.26 -3.81 18.53
CA GLY A 142 6.74 -3.11 19.73
C GLY A 142 5.94 -3.45 20.99
N SER A 143 4.62 -3.60 20.86
CA SER A 143 3.74 -4.02 21.93
C SER A 143 4.06 -5.41 22.47
N SER A 144 4.35 -6.38 21.59
CA SER A 144 4.73 -7.75 21.99
C SER A 144 6.12 -7.79 22.63
N ILE A 145 7.08 -7.06 22.05
CA ILE A 145 8.46 -7.02 22.56
C ILE A 145 8.51 -6.34 23.93
N SER A 146 7.83 -5.20 24.09
CA SER A 146 7.79 -4.45 25.36
C SER A 146 7.08 -5.20 26.49
N ALA A 147 6.16 -6.10 26.17
CA ALA A 147 5.49 -6.95 27.15
C ALA A 147 6.37 -8.09 27.69
N GLY A 148 7.41 -8.49 26.95
CA GLY A 148 8.23 -9.65 27.25
C GLY A 148 9.70 -9.38 27.59
N ALA A 149 10.16 -8.14 27.49
CA ALA A 149 11.57 -7.80 27.66
C ALA A 149 11.77 -6.49 28.45
N ASP A 150 12.82 -6.45 29.26
CA ASP A 150 13.27 -5.23 29.94
C ASP A 150 13.97 -4.29 28.95
N VAL A 151 13.88 -2.98 29.22
CA VAL A 151 14.54 -1.95 28.43
C VAL A 151 16.05 -2.08 28.57
N MET A 152 16.76 -2.41 27.51
CA MET A 152 18.23 -2.47 27.51
C MET A 152 18.86 -1.07 27.65
N TYR A 153 18.40 -0.15 26.82
CA TYR A 153 18.77 1.27 26.88
C TYR A 153 17.79 2.12 26.07
N THR A 154 17.87 3.44 26.18
CA THR A 154 17.01 4.38 25.46
C THR A 154 17.86 5.19 24.48
N LEU A 155 17.53 5.11 23.19
CA LEU A 155 18.12 5.96 22.16
C LEU A 155 17.61 7.39 22.32
N PHE A 156 18.47 8.36 22.02
CA PHE A 156 18.16 9.80 22.03
C PHE A 156 17.50 10.27 23.34
N LYS A 157 18.00 9.78 24.46
CA LYS A 157 17.50 10.12 25.80
C LYS A 157 17.49 11.65 26.02
N GLY A 158 16.31 12.19 26.39
CA GLY A 158 16.12 13.62 26.58
C GLY A 158 15.69 14.42 25.36
N THR A 159 15.40 13.75 24.23
CA THR A 159 14.83 14.38 23.03
C THR A 159 13.40 13.91 22.78
N MET A 160 12.66 14.59 21.87
CA MET A 160 11.32 14.16 21.43
C MET A 160 11.33 12.80 20.71
N PHE A 161 12.52 12.30 20.33
CA PHE A 161 12.69 11.01 19.64
C PHE A 161 13.24 9.92 20.57
N ALA A 162 13.10 10.08 21.88
CA ALA A 162 13.54 9.09 22.85
C ALA A 162 12.78 7.76 22.61
N SER A 163 13.52 6.72 22.22
CA SER A 163 12.96 5.40 21.93
C SER A 163 13.64 4.34 22.78
N PRO A 164 12.88 3.57 23.60
CA PRO A 164 13.43 2.45 24.33
C PRO A 164 13.81 1.32 23.36
N VAL A 165 14.96 0.71 23.59
CA VAL A 165 15.46 -0.43 22.85
C VAL A 165 15.37 -1.66 23.75
N TYR A 166 14.67 -2.68 23.30
CA TYR A 166 14.46 -3.93 24.02
C TYR A 166 15.30 -5.07 23.45
N ILE A 167 15.59 -5.02 22.15
CA ILE A 167 16.37 -6.05 21.44
C ILE A 167 17.38 -5.39 20.50
N ASP A 168 18.49 -6.06 20.28
CA ASP A 168 19.48 -5.71 19.27
C ASP A 168 19.63 -6.81 18.22
N PHE A 169 20.03 -6.44 17.03
CA PHE A 169 20.34 -7.35 15.95
C PHE A 169 21.80 -7.15 15.53
N PHE A 170 22.67 -8.05 15.94
CA PHE A 170 24.12 -7.98 15.70
C PHE A 170 24.75 -6.63 16.14
N GLY A 171 24.31 -6.09 17.28
CA GLY A 171 24.79 -4.80 17.81
C GLY A 171 24.10 -3.58 17.22
N LEU A 172 23.13 -3.76 16.30
CA LEU A 172 22.28 -2.67 15.80
C LEU A 172 20.99 -2.61 16.62
N PRO A 173 20.67 -1.45 17.23
CA PRO A 173 19.46 -1.32 18.02
C PRO A 173 18.22 -1.42 17.15
N ILE A 174 17.28 -2.27 17.54
CA ILE A 174 15.96 -2.33 16.91
C ILE A 174 15.01 -1.45 17.71
N VAL A 175 14.50 -0.42 17.07
CA VAL A 175 13.46 0.44 17.64
C VAL A 175 12.15 -0.33 17.61
N SER A 176 11.61 -0.63 18.80
CA SER A 176 10.40 -1.41 18.96
C SER A 176 9.16 -0.53 18.71
N ILE A 177 8.66 -0.54 17.49
CA ILE A 177 7.46 0.19 17.05
C ILE A 177 6.45 -0.82 16.53
N ASP A 178 5.16 -0.54 16.70
CA ASP A 178 4.11 -1.32 16.05
C ASP A 178 4.05 -0.93 14.57
N TYR A 179 4.42 -1.86 13.72
CA TYR A 179 4.45 -1.66 12.28
C TYR A 179 3.12 -1.98 11.59
N THR A 180 2.15 -2.58 12.29
CA THR A 180 0.79 -2.80 11.80
C THR A 180 0.14 -1.47 11.45
N GLY A 181 -0.53 -1.40 10.29
CA GLY A 181 -1.16 -0.17 9.83
C GLY A 181 -0.21 0.93 9.35
N THR A 182 1.11 0.72 9.38
CA THR A 182 2.09 1.71 8.92
C THR A 182 2.34 1.60 7.42
N VAL A 183 2.63 2.73 6.79
CA VAL A 183 2.79 2.84 5.33
C VAL A 183 4.26 3.01 4.94
N VAL A 184 4.92 3.94 5.60
CA VAL A 184 6.23 4.43 5.19
C VAL A 184 7.32 3.35 5.28
N PRO A 185 7.44 2.57 6.37
CA PRO A 185 8.50 1.58 6.51
C PRO A 185 8.49 0.53 5.41
N ILE A 186 7.32 0.01 5.02
CA ILE A 186 7.22 -1.05 4.02
C ILE A 186 7.64 -0.57 2.63
N ILE A 187 7.30 0.67 2.26
CA ILE A 187 7.69 1.24 0.96
C ILE A 187 9.22 1.33 0.87
N PHE A 188 9.88 1.80 1.95
CA PHE A 188 11.34 1.85 2.00
C PHE A 188 11.98 0.46 1.99
N ILE A 189 11.44 -0.50 2.75
CA ILE A 189 11.94 -1.88 2.77
C ILE A 189 11.87 -2.50 1.37
N VAL A 190 10.76 -2.36 0.67
CA VAL A 190 10.58 -2.90 -0.68
C VAL A 190 11.48 -2.18 -1.69
N TYR A 191 11.62 -0.87 -1.59
CA TYR A 191 12.56 -0.12 -2.43
C TYR A 191 14.00 -0.61 -2.24
N PHE A 192 14.44 -0.76 -0.98
CA PHE A 192 15.77 -1.27 -0.66
C PHE A 192 15.96 -2.72 -1.14
N ALA A 193 14.97 -3.59 -0.91
CA ALA A 193 14.98 -4.97 -1.40
C ALA A 193 15.11 -5.04 -2.93
N SER A 194 14.41 -4.17 -3.67
CA SER A 194 14.56 -4.07 -5.13
C SER A 194 15.98 -3.67 -5.55
N ARG A 195 16.64 -2.80 -4.78
CA ARG A 195 18.05 -2.46 -5.04
C ARG A 195 19.00 -3.61 -4.72
N CYS A 196 18.77 -4.29 -3.61
CA CYS A 196 19.54 -5.47 -3.23
C CYS A 196 19.40 -6.60 -4.28
N GLU A 197 18.18 -6.89 -4.75
CA GLU A 197 17.95 -7.90 -5.78
C GLU A 197 18.74 -7.59 -7.06
N LYS A 198 18.74 -6.33 -7.49
CA LYS A 198 19.52 -5.91 -8.68
C LYS A 198 21.03 -6.10 -8.48
N LEU A 199 21.54 -5.78 -7.29
CA LEU A 199 22.95 -5.99 -6.93
C LEU A 199 23.30 -7.48 -6.90
N PHE A 200 22.49 -8.30 -6.22
CA PHE A 200 22.68 -9.75 -6.17
C PHE A 200 22.67 -10.37 -7.57
N ASN A 201 21.71 -9.97 -8.39
CA ASN A 201 21.62 -10.44 -9.77
C ASN A 201 22.86 -10.10 -10.62
N LYS A 202 23.61 -9.05 -10.25
CA LYS A 202 24.85 -8.64 -10.93
C LYS A 202 26.08 -9.35 -10.36
N CYS A 203 26.09 -9.64 -9.04
CA CYS A 203 27.26 -10.19 -8.36
C CYS A 203 27.28 -11.73 -8.31
N VAL A 204 26.12 -12.39 -8.41
CA VAL A 204 26.01 -13.84 -8.23
C VAL A 204 26.21 -14.57 -9.56
N PRO A 205 27.20 -15.49 -9.66
CA PRO A 205 27.42 -16.32 -10.85
C PRO A 205 26.18 -17.17 -11.19
N ASN A 206 26.01 -17.46 -12.50
CA ASN A 206 24.83 -18.16 -13.02
C ASN A 206 24.54 -19.53 -12.36
N LEU A 207 25.55 -20.21 -11.82
CA LEU A 207 25.42 -21.50 -11.14
C LEU A 207 24.61 -21.41 -9.82
N VAL A 208 24.84 -20.36 -9.01
CA VAL A 208 24.12 -20.16 -7.76
C VAL A 208 22.73 -19.57 -8.03
N LYS A 209 22.60 -18.81 -9.10
CA LYS A 209 21.34 -18.23 -9.59
C LYS A 209 20.32 -19.32 -9.95
N PHE A 210 20.76 -20.43 -10.52
CA PHE A 210 19.91 -21.56 -10.87
C PHE A 210 19.33 -22.26 -9.63
N SER A 211 20.14 -22.49 -8.60
CA SER A 211 19.70 -23.13 -7.35
C SER A 211 18.75 -22.23 -6.53
N LEU A 212 19.05 -20.92 -6.42
CA LEU A 212 18.18 -19.96 -5.72
C LEU A 212 16.89 -19.63 -6.51
N CYS A 213 16.97 -19.58 -7.84
CA CYS A 213 15.81 -19.32 -8.69
C CYS A 213 14.83 -20.51 -8.70
N GLN A 214 15.32 -21.72 -8.56
CA GLN A 214 14.48 -22.93 -8.47
C GLN A 214 13.69 -22.99 -7.16
N CYS A 215 14.24 -22.48 -6.04
CA CYS A 215 13.51 -22.32 -4.78
C CYS A 215 12.48 -21.17 -4.78
N LEU A 216 12.58 -20.21 -5.71
CA LEU A 216 11.68 -19.06 -5.81
C LEU A 216 10.68 -19.16 -6.98
N HIS A 217 10.72 -20.25 -7.76
CA HIS A 217 9.90 -20.46 -8.96
C HIS A 217 8.74 -21.46 -8.73
N TYR A 218 8.60 -21.98 -7.50
CA TYR A 218 7.43 -22.75 -7.08
C TYR A 218 6.43 -21.91 -6.32
#